data_9ecd3629ccf9f3269a217b0313d7000f
#
_entry.id   9ecd3629ccf9f3269a217b0313d7000f
#
_cell.length_a   1.000
_cell.length_b   1.000
_cell.length_c   1.000
_cell.angle_alpha   90.00
_cell.angle_beta   90.00
_cell.angle_gamma   90.00
#
_symmetry.space_group_name_H-M   'P 1'
#
loop_
_entity.id
_entity.type
_entity.pdbx_description
1 polymer ?
#
loop_
_entity_poly.entity_id
_entity_poly.type
_entity_poly.pdbx_seq_one_letter_code
_entity_poly.pdbx_strand_id
1 'polypeptide(L)'
;KLVAEQKQTEITNDIWDGESLLDESMFENGYADKHILLLRNKFFKSCAFRTKLQKWIKDKNITLADLKTRGFTLATDISQIVMVTTPNSLKYLKFVGGLSEKNICKWVENVTDTFGVVKWDKSTKFFHGDMVQSSYQLLNTLGLDKAQAEELLKPSFDYISLVRNDVEFMRYHFTDAYAREKDGEEKKAPDGLADRADVIFRLLFSCTHFNTTALYANFRDDVVSGLKSSLRRGHILLNGTNATLFGNGPELLKYIAGEKTTSELKKGQIYCKRFESGAKLLCARSPHITMGNPYCV
;
A
#
# COMPACT_ATOMS: atom_id res chain seq x y z
N LYS A 1 31.03 20.79 21.57
CA LYS A 1 29.71 21.42 21.44
C LYS A 1 29.43 21.60 19.95
N LEU A 2 28.55 20.81 19.35
CA LEU A 2 28.01 21.08 18.04
C LEU A 2 26.98 22.20 18.18
N VAL A 3 27.25 23.36 17.69
CA VAL A 3 26.26 24.43 17.57
C VAL A 3 25.66 24.31 16.17
N ALA A 4 24.42 23.85 16.08
CA ALA A 4 23.65 23.87 14.84
C ALA A 4 23.09 25.28 14.67
N GLU A 5 23.48 26.00 13.62
CA GLU A 5 22.78 27.20 13.17
C GLU A 5 21.37 26.78 12.73
N GLN A 6 20.34 27.27 13.41
CA GLN A 6 18.96 27.14 12.95
C GLN A 6 18.74 28.12 11.80
N LYS A 7 18.68 27.59 10.58
CA LYS A 7 18.18 28.35 9.43
C LYS A 7 16.67 28.05 9.32
N GLN A 8 15.87 29.10 9.30
CA GLN A 8 14.48 28.97 8.87
C GLN A 8 14.47 28.56 7.40
N THR A 9 13.99 27.35 7.12
CA THR A 9 13.83 26.84 5.76
C THR A 9 12.34 26.62 5.54
N GLU A 10 11.79 27.27 4.53
CA GLU A 10 10.44 26.98 4.08
C GLU A 10 10.41 25.58 3.43
N ILE A 11 9.63 24.68 3.99
CA ILE A 11 9.43 23.33 3.45
C ILE A 11 8.08 23.30 2.76
N THR A 12 8.09 23.23 1.43
CA THR A 12 6.90 23.04 0.62
C THR A 12 6.69 21.54 0.40
N ASN A 13 5.57 21.02 0.85
CA ASN A 13 5.15 19.65 0.60
C ASN A 13 4.06 19.63 -0.46
N ASP A 14 4.22 18.75 -1.45
CA ASP A 14 3.22 18.44 -2.45
C ASP A 14 2.48 17.17 -2.05
N ILE A 15 1.17 17.25 -1.84
CA ILE A 15 0.33 16.11 -1.45
C ILE A 15 0.23 15.05 -2.56
N TRP A 16 0.54 15.40 -3.79
CA TRP A 16 0.56 14.49 -4.96
C TRP A 16 1.98 14.06 -5.34
N ASP A 17 2.97 14.18 -4.45
CA ASP A 17 4.36 13.79 -4.75
C ASP A 17 4.46 12.31 -5.07
N GLY A 18 4.86 12.02 -6.31
CA GLY A 18 5.01 10.65 -6.81
C GLY A 18 3.69 9.92 -7.08
N GLU A 19 2.59 10.65 -7.16
CA GLU A 19 1.26 10.13 -7.52
C GLU A 19 0.98 10.28 -9.01
N SER A 20 0.25 9.32 -9.56
CA SER A 20 -0.35 9.41 -10.90
C SER A 20 -1.75 8.85 -10.88
N LEU A 21 -2.63 9.43 -11.70
CA LEU A 21 -3.94 8.90 -12.03
C LEU A 21 -3.83 8.22 -13.40
N LEU A 22 -4.04 6.92 -13.44
CA LEU A 22 -3.88 6.09 -14.65
C LEU A 22 -5.24 5.58 -15.09
N ASP A 23 -5.54 5.75 -16.38
CA ASP A 23 -6.81 5.29 -16.94
C ASP A 23 -6.99 3.78 -16.78
N GLU A 24 -8.22 3.34 -16.53
CA GLU A 24 -8.54 1.93 -16.30
C GLU A 24 -8.22 1.03 -17.51
N SER A 25 -8.18 1.58 -18.72
CA SER A 25 -7.80 0.86 -19.94
C SER A 25 -6.35 0.39 -19.95
N MET A 26 -5.50 0.96 -19.09
CA MET A 26 -4.09 0.58 -18.96
C MET A 26 -3.87 -0.59 -17.99
N PHE A 27 -4.92 -1.07 -17.32
CA PHE A 27 -4.86 -2.19 -16.39
C PHE A 27 -5.22 -3.50 -17.10
N GLU A 28 -4.32 -3.96 -17.95
CA GLU A 28 -4.46 -5.17 -18.77
C GLU A 28 -3.43 -6.25 -18.35
N ASN A 29 -3.46 -7.39 -19.01
CA ASN A 29 -2.40 -8.41 -18.96
C ASN A 29 -1.99 -8.84 -17.54
N GLY A 30 -2.95 -9.25 -16.70
CA GLY A 30 -2.69 -9.71 -15.34
C GLY A 30 -2.84 -8.63 -14.28
N TYR A 31 -3.17 -7.40 -14.66
CA TYR A 31 -3.44 -6.28 -13.73
C TYR A 31 -4.90 -5.81 -13.75
N ALA A 32 -5.80 -6.51 -14.47
CA ALA A 32 -7.20 -6.09 -14.65
C ALA A 32 -7.98 -5.95 -13.33
N ASP A 33 -7.62 -6.73 -12.31
CA ASP A 33 -8.20 -6.72 -10.97
C ASP A 33 -7.47 -5.76 -10.00
N LYS A 34 -6.40 -5.09 -10.44
CA LYS A 34 -5.60 -4.21 -9.58
C LYS A 34 -6.12 -2.77 -9.61
N HIS A 35 -5.82 -2.04 -8.55
CA HIS A 35 -6.20 -0.63 -8.38
C HIS A 35 -4.99 0.30 -8.29
N ILE A 36 -3.81 -0.26 -7.96
CA ILE A 36 -2.58 0.49 -7.74
C ILE A 36 -1.43 -0.21 -8.44
N LEU A 37 -0.65 0.54 -9.24
CA LEU A 37 0.58 0.07 -9.88
C LEU A 37 1.74 0.98 -9.50
N LEU A 38 2.85 0.41 -9.05
CA LEU A 38 4.10 1.14 -8.88
C LEU A 38 4.89 1.11 -10.18
N LEU A 39 4.90 2.23 -10.89
CA LEU A 39 5.50 2.39 -12.20
C LEU A 39 6.94 2.88 -12.13
N ARG A 40 7.75 2.37 -13.04
CA ARG A 40 9.14 2.79 -13.28
C ARG A 40 9.44 2.95 -14.76
N ASN A 41 10.17 4.00 -15.07
CA ASN A 41 10.90 4.19 -16.32
C ASN A 41 12.18 4.98 -15.99
N LYS A 42 13.04 5.31 -16.95
CA LYS A 42 14.26 6.11 -16.70
C LYS A 42 13.91 7.41 -15.98
N PHE A 43 14.43 7.56 -14.77
CA PHE A 43 14.18 8.70 -13.87
C PHE A 43 12.71 8.98 -13.52
N PHE A 44 11.78 8.12 -13.97
CA PHE A 44 10.38 8.20 -13.59
C PHE A 44 10.05 7.19 -12.50
N LYS A 45 9.33 7.67 -11.49
CA LYS A 45 8.87 6.84 -10.37
C LYS A 45 7.53 7.37 -9.88
N SER A 46 6.50 6.54 -10.01
CA SER A 46 5.15 6.90 -9.56
C SER A 46 4.39 5.73 -8.96
N CYS A 47 3.46 6.08 -8.08
CA CYS A 47 2.37 5.24 -7.63
C CYS A 47 1.13 5.64 -8.43
N ALA A 48 0.74 4.79 -9.38
CA ALA A 48 -0.37 5.06 -10.28
C ALA A 48 -1.66 4.43 -9.72
N PHE A 49 -2.69 5.24 -9.58
CA PHE A 49 -4.01 4.86 -9.09
C PHE A 49 -4.99 4.72 -10.26
N ARG A 50 -5.74 3.62 -10.26
CA ARG A 50 -6.75 3.34 -11.27
C ARG A 50 -7.84 4.40 -11.25
N THR A 51 -8.09 4.99 -12.41
CA THR A 51 -9.02 6.11 -12.58
C THR A 51 -9.78 5.94 -13.89
N LYS A 52 -11.05 6.33 -13.94
CA LYS A 52 -11.81 6.42 -15.18
C LYS A 52 -11.53 7.75 -15.88
N LEU A 53 -10.25 7.97 -16.24
CA LEU A 53 -9.75 9.26 -16.70
C LEU A 53 -10.41 9.69 -18.00
N GLN A 54 -10.45 8.82 -19.00
CA GLN A 54 -11.07 9.11 -20.30
C GLN A 54 -12.57 9.37 -20.17
N LYS A 55 -13.25 8.62 -19.29
CA LYS A 55 -14.67 8.87 -18.99
C LYS A 55 -14.86 10.25 -18.36
N TRP A 56 -14.04 10.60 -17.37
CA TRP A 56 -14.11 11.90 -16.69
C TRP A 56 -13.85 13.05 -17.67
N ILE A 57 -12.85 12.95 -18.55
CA ILE A 57 -12.54 13.92 -19.59
C ILE A 57 -13.77 14.15 -20.48
N LYS A 58 -14.41 13.06 -20.93
CA LYS A 58 -15.62 13.10 -21.77
C LYS A 58 -16.82 13.72 -21.04
N ASP A 59 -17.09 13.26 -19.81
CA ASP A 59 -18.24 13.72 -19.01
C ASP A 59 -18.15 15.23 -18.67
N LYS A 60 -16.93 15.75 -18.57
CA LYS A 60 -16.63 17.16 -18.29
C LYS A 60 -16.38 18.00 -19.54
N ASN A 61 -16.39 17.40 -20.74
CA ASN A 61 -16.06 18.07 -22.00
C ASN A 61 -14.70 18.79 -22.00
N ILE A 62 -13.71 18.18 -21.33
CA ILE A 62 -12.34 18.72 -21.23
C ILE A 62 -11.63 18.63 -22.59
N THR A 63 -10.98 19.70 -23.00
CA THR A 63 -10.19 19.77 -24.22
C THR A 63 -8.69 19.71 -23.93
N LEU A 64 -7.87 19.43 -24.96
CA LEU A 64 -6.41 19.55 -24.82
C LEU A 64 -5.95 20.96 -24.47
N ALA A 65 -6.68 21.99 -24.93
CA ALA A 65 -6.38 23.38 -24.61
C ALA A 65 -6.56 23.63 -23.13
N ASP A 66 -7.64 23.10 -22.53
CA ASP A 66 -7.89 23.22 -21.08
C ASP A 66 -6.76 22.58 -20.27
N LEU A 67 -6.34 21.36 -20.65
CA LEU A 67 -5.25 20.65 -19.99
C LEU A 67 -3.90 21.37 -20.12
N LYS A 68 -3.63 22.04 -21.24
CA LYS A 68 -2.41 22.81 -21.46
C LYS A 68 -2.37 24.12 -20.66
N THR A 69 -3.49 24.61 -20.18
CA THR A 69 -3.56 25.87 -19.41
C THR A 69 -2.83 25.73 -18.06
N ARG A 70 -2.91 24.58 -17.41
CA ARG A 70 -2.30 24.34 -16.07
C ARG A 70 -1.37 23.13 -16.02
N GLY A 71 -1.31 22.39 -17.11
CA GLY A 71 -0.47 21.20 -17.25
C GLY A 71 0.41 21.27 -18.49
N PHE A 72 1.14 20.21 -18.71
CA PHE A 72 1.95 19.99 -19.89
C PHE A 72 1.61 18.66 -20.51
N THR A 73 1.42 18.61 -21.84
CA THR A 73 1.24 17.39 -22.58
C THR A 73 1.80 17.52 -24.00
N LEU A 74 2.37 16.43 -24.51
CA LEU A 74 2.80 16.28 -25.92
C LEU A 74 1.71 15.64 -26.79
N ALA A 75 0.58 15.24 -26.19
CA ALA A 75 -0.52 14.65 -26.91
C ALA A 75 -1.06 15.60 -27.98
N THR A 76 -1.41 15.05 -29.13
CA THR A 76 -2.06 15.74 -30.24
C THR A 76 -3.57 15.50 -30.27
N ASP A 77 -4.02 14.46 -29.58
CA ASP A 77 -5.42 14.12 -29.40
C ASP A 77 -5.73 13.82 -27.94
N ILE A 78 -6.94 14.18 -27.49
CA ILE A 78 -7.37 14.03 -26.09
C ILE A 78 -7.46 12.54 -25.66
N SER A 79 -7.74 11.63 -26.59
CA SER A 79 -7.79 10.19 -26.35
C SER A 79 -6.43 9.59 -25.98
N GLN A 80 -5.34 10.27 -26.28
CA GLN A 80 -3.98 9.85 -25.93
C GLN A 80 -3.66 10.10 -24.45
N ILE A 81 -4.51 10.85 -23.74
CA ILE A 81 -4.28 11.16 -22.33
C ILE A 81 -4.74 9.98 -21.46
N VAL A 82 -3.84 9.07 -21.17
CA VAL A 82 -4.10 7.89 -20.33
C VAL A 82 -3.52 8.02 -18.92
N MET A 83 -2.72 9.05 -18.66
CA MET A 83 -2.13 9.28 -17.34
C MET A 83 -2.02 10.76 -17.03
N VAL A 84 -2.39 11.13 -15.80
CA VAL A 84 -2.10 12.43 -15.20
C VAL A 84 -1.11 12.21 -14.07
N THR A 85 -0.03 12.98 -14.05
CA THR A 85 1.01 12.86 -13.03
C THR A 85 1.56 14.23 -12.65
N THR A 86 2.32 14.30 -11.56
CA THR A 86 2.98 15.53 -11.13
C THR A 86 4.44 15.56 -11.57
N PRO A 87 5.06 16.74 -11.70
CA PRO A 87 6.47 16.87 -12.05
C PRO A 87 7.41 16.10 -11.12
N ASN A 88 7.03 15.93 -9.86
CA ASN A 88 7.80 15.20 -8.85
C ASN A 88 7.97 13.72 -9.18
N SER A 89 7.09 13.13 -9.99
CA SER A 89 7.21 11.75 -10.47
C SER A 89 8.40 11.58 -11.42
N LEU A 90 8.77 12.64 -12.18
CA LEU A 90 9.90 12.65 -13.09
C LEU A 90 11.14 13.24 -12.42
N LYS A 91 11.95 12.38 -11.79
CA LYS A 91 13.15 12.80 -11.04
C LYS A 91 14.22 13.47 -11.90
N TYR A 92 14.21 13.24 -13.20
CA TYR A 92 15.06 13.91 -14.18
C TYR A 92 14.98 15.45 -14.09
N LEU A 93 13.78 15.99 -13.84
CA LEU A 93 13.55 17.43 -13.76
C LEU A 93 14.39 18.13 -12.68
N LYS A 94 14.77 17.40 -11.62
CA LYS A 94 15.63 17.92 -10.55
C LYS A 94 17.05 18.26 -11.03
N PHE A 95 17.50 17.63 -12.11
CA PHE A 95 18.85 17.79 -12.65
C PHE A 95 18.94 18.81 -13.78
N VAL A 96 17.78 19.22 -14.36
CA VAL A 96 17.72 20.04 -15.57
C VAL A 96 17.00 21.38 -15.38
N GLY A 97 16.83 21.81 -14.13
CA GLY A 97 16.24 23.12 -13.82
C GLY A 97 14.71 23.17 -13.86
N GLY A 98 14.04 22.01 -13.72
CA GLY A 98 12.59 21.94 -13.56
C GLY A 98 11.81 21.64 -14.84
N LEU A 99 10.49 21.85 -14.74
CA LEU A 99 9.54 21.55 -15.81
C LEU A 99 9.64 22.57 -16.94
N SER A 100 9.94 22.09 -18.14
CA SER A 100 9.86 22.85 -19.40
C SER A 100 9.62 21.89 -20.57
N GLU A 101 9.04 22.38 -21.63
CA GLU A 101 8.82 21.57 -22.86
C GLU A 101 10.12 20.94 -23.36
N LYS A 102 11.18 21.73 -23.46
CA LYS A 102 12.51 21.26 -23.85
C LYS A 102 13.00 20.09 -22.99
N ASN A 103 12.82 20.16 -21.67
CA ASN A 103 13.30 19.13 -20.77
C ASN A 103 12.46 17.85 -20.89
N ILE A 104 11.15 17.97 -21.11
CA ILE A 104 10.27 16.83 -21.32
C ILE A 104 10.57 16.15 -22.68
N CYS A 105 10.68 16.92 -23.77
CA CYS A 105 11.04 16.37 -25.08
C CYS A 105 12.37 15.62 -25.01
N LYS A 106 13.39 16.21 -24.39
CA LYS A 106 14.68 15.54 -24.20
C LYS A 106 14.60 14.25 -23.39
N TRP A 107 13.72 14.18 -22.42
CA TRP A 107 13.49 12.95 -21.66
C TRP A 107 12.81 11.89 -22.55
N VAL A 108 11.75 12.27 -23.27
CA VAL A 108 10.98 11.38 -24.17
C VAL A 108 11.87 10.79 -25.28
N GLU A 109 12.77 11.57 -25.86
CA GLU A 109 13.73 11.10 -26.87
C GLU A 109 14.67 9.99 -26.35
N ASN A 110 14.85 9.88 -25.05
CA ASN A 110 15.82 8.97 -24.43
C ASN A 110 15.19 7.84 -23.62
N VAL A 111 13.87 7.67 -23.70
CA VAL A 111 13.15 6.62 -22.98
C VAL A 111 12.28 5.81 -23.94
N THR A 112 11.85 4.65 -23.47
CA THR A 112 10.87 3.81 -24.18
C THR A 112 9.46 4.14 -23.69
N ASP A 113 8.47 3.85 -24.53
CA ASP A 113 7.05 4.02 -24.16
C ASP A 113 6.57 2.98 -23.13
N THR A 114 7.42 2.02 -22.81
CA THR A 114 7.10 0.94 -21.88
C THR A 114 7.50 1.28 -20.45
N PHE A 115 6.52 1.20 -19.54
CA PHE A 115 6.73 1.36 -18.12
C PHE A 115 6.79 -0.01 -17.43
N GLY A 116 7.81 -0.21 -16.59
CA GLY A 116 7.89 -1.41 -15.76
C GLY A 116 6.97 -1.31 -14.56
N VAL A 117 6.18 -2.35 -14.31
CA VAL A 117 5.38 -2.51 -13.08
C VAL A 117 6.23 -3.24 -12.05
N VAL A 118 6.58 -2.56 -10.95
CA VAL A 118 7.46 -3.13 -9.90
C VAL A 118 6.63 -3.80 -8.80
N LYS A 119 5.49 -3.21 -8.48
CA LYS A 119 4.56 -3.72 -7.47
C LYS A 119 3.13 -3.30 -7.82
N TRP A 120 2.18 -3.98 -7.24
CA TRP A 120 0.75 -3.65 -7.28
C TRP A 120 0.12 -3.80 -5.90
N ASP A 121 -1.12 -3.38 -5.76
CA ASP A 121 -1.88 -3.54 -4.54
C ASP A 121 -2.08 -5.02 -4.21
N LYS A 122 -1.98 -5.32 -2.93
CA LYS A 122 -2.29 -6.62 -2.35
C LYS A 122 -3.35 -6.45 -1.29
N SER A 123 -4.22 -7.44 -1.17
CA SER A 123 -5.20 -7.46 -0.09
C SER A 123 -4.52 -7.37 1.27
N THR A 124 -5.10 -6.56 2.17
CA THR A 124 -4.61 -6.48 3.55
C THR A 124 -4.78 -7.84 4.23
N LYS A 125 -3.71 -8.31 4.85
CA LYS A 125 -3.76 -9.52 5.67
C LYS A 125 -4.41 -9.19 7.00
N PHE A 126 -5.60 -9.72 7.24
CA PHE A 126 -6.26 -9.64 8.53
C PHE A 126 -6.03 -10.92 9.33
N PHE A 127 -5.93 -10.74 10.65
CA PHE A 127 -5.84 -11.81 11.64
C PHE A 127 -7.10 -11.72 12.50
N HIS A 128 -7.86 -12.77 12.61
CA HIS A 128 -9.07 -12.86 13.43
C HIS A 128 -9.89 -11.55 13.48
N GLY A 129 -10.72 -11.35 12.48
CA GLY A 129 -11.52 -10.13 12.32
C GLY A 129 -10.71 -8.97 11.72
N ASP A 130 -10.61 -7.87 12.45
CA ASP A 130 -10.09 -6.59 11.96
C ASP A 130 -8.64 -6.31 12.37
N MET A 131 -7.95 -7.29 12.95
CA MET A 131 -6.56 -7.09 13.36
C MET A 131 -5.61 -7.21 12.17
N VAL A 132 -4.63 -6.33 12.13
CA VAL A 132 -3.50 -6.36 11.20
C VAL A 132 -2.19 -6.45 11.95
N GLN A 133 -1.18 -6.98 11.29
CA GLN A 133 0.16 -6.98 11.84
C GLN A 133 0.84 -5.64 11.57
N SER A 134 1.30 -4.98 12.62
CA SER A 134 1.96 -3.68 12.53
C SER A 134 3.36 -3.76 11.91
N SER A 135 3.88 -2.62 11.45
CA SER A 135 5.31 -2.47 11.21
C SER A 135 6.07 -2.54 12.55
N TYR A 136 7.21 -3.25 12.57
CA TYR A 136 8.09 -3.31 13.75
C TYR A 136 8.54 -1.92 14.23
N GLN A 137 8.60 -0.96 13.31
CA GLN A 137 9.03 0.41 13.61
C GLN A 137 8.04 1.15 14.52
N LEU A 138 6.77 0.76 14.53
CA LEU A 138 5.77 1.41 15.38
C LEU A 138 6.16 1.31 16.87
N LEU A 139 6.50 0.11 17.32
CA LEU A 139 6.91 -0.09 18.73
C LEU A 139 8.17 0.69 19.09
N ASN A 140 9.10 0.84 18.18
CA ASN A 140 10.35 1.57 18.41
C ASN A 140 10.12 3.08 18.62
N THR A 141 8.98 3.61 18.18
CA THR A 141 8.65 5.04 18.32
C THR A 141 7.74 5.33 19.50
N LEU A 142 7.16 4.32 20.12
CA LEU A 142 6.28 4.48 21.28
C LEU A 142 7.10 4.38 22.56
N GLY A 143 7.06 5.42 23.40
CA GLY A 143 7.65 5.41 24.73
C GLY A 143 6.70 4.77 25.75
N LEU A 144 6.55 3.43 25.69
CA LEU A 144 5.62 2.68 26.53
C LEU A 144 6.27 2.28 27.86
N ASP A 145 5.52 2.39 28.95
CA ASP A 145 5.84 1.68 30.17
C ASP A 145 5.45 0.19 30.08
N LYS A 146 5.80 -0.59 31.11
CA LYS A 146 5.55 -2.03 31.12
C LYS A 146 4.06 -2.38 31.03
N ALA A 147 3.21 -1.69 31.77
CA ALA A 147 1.77 -1.96 31.81
C ALA A 147 1.11 -1.66 30.46
N GLN A 148 1.46 -0.53 29.84
CA GLN A 148 1.01 -0.15 28.51
C GLN A 148 1.49 -1.15 27.45
N ALA A 149 2.72 -1.64 27.57
CA ALA A 149 3.25 -2.65 26.66
C ALA A 149 2.51 -3.98 26.80
N GLU A 150 2.21 -4.43 28.01
CA GLU A 150 1.44 -5.65 28.27
C GLU A 150 0.02 -5.55 27.68
N GLU A 151 -0.66 -4.43 27.85
CA GLU A 151 -1.98 -4.17 27.29
C GLU A 151 -1.94 -4.19 25.75
N LEU A 152 -0.98 -3.48 25.14
CA LEU A 152 -0.81 -3.39 23.70
C LEU A 152 -0.49 -4.75 23.05
N LEU A 153 0.26 -5.60 23.74
CA LEU A 153 0.66 -6.92 23.26
C LEU A 153 -0.39 -8.01 23.49
N LYS A 154 -1.35 -7.76 24.37
CA LYS A 154 -2.37 -8.74 24.75
C LYS A 154 -3.08 -9.39 23.57
N PRO A 155 -3.56 -8.67 22.52
CA PRO A 155 -4.20 -9.30 21.36
C PRO A 155 -3.29 -10.30 20.64
N SER A 156 -1.99 -10.02 20.59
CA SER A 156 -1.01 -10.90 19.96
C SER A 156 -0.78 -12.18 20.78
N PHE A 157 -0.73 -12.07 22.09
CA PHE A 157 -0.61 -13.22 22.99
C PHE A 157 -1.87 -14.10 22.97
N ASP A 158 -3.05 -13.47 23.02
CA ASP A 158 -4.34 -14.17 22.94
C ASP A 158 -4.46 -14.95 21.62
N TYR A 159 -4.09 -14.32 20.51
CA TYR A 159 -4.07 -14.96 19.19
C TYR A 159 -3.14 -16.19 19.15
N ILE A 160 -1.91 -16.05 19.64
CA ILE A 160 -0.94 -17.16 19.69
C ILE A 160 -1.45 -18.28 20.60
N SER A 161 -2.11 -17.95 21.69
CA SER A 161 -2.70 -18.92 22.62
C SER A 161 -3.83 -19.70 21.94
N LEU A 162 -4.71 -19.04 21.20
CA LEU A 162 -5.79 -19.67 20.42
C LEU A 162 -5.21 -20.60 19.36
N VAL A 163 -4.27 -20.13 18.54
CA VAL A 163 -3.61 -20.98 17.52
C VAL A 163 -2.96 -22.22 18.12
N ARG A 164 -2.40 -22.11 19.33
CA ARG A 164 -1.75 -23.22 20.02
C ARG A 164 -2.72 -24.24 20.58
N ASN A 165 -3.83 -23.79 21.18
CA ASN A 165 -4.67 -24.61 22.04
C ASN A 165 -6.02 -24.99 21.42
N ASP A 166 -6.41 -24.35 20.33
CA ASP A 166 -7.68 -24.60 19.65
C ASP A 166 -7.44 -25.07 18.21
N VAL A 167 -7.90 -26.30 17.92
CA VAL A 167 -7.73 -26.93 16.60
C VAL A 167 -8.56 -26.22 15.52
N GLU A 168 -9.77 -25.78 15.86
CA GLU A 168 -10.63 -25.06 14.91
C GLU A 168 -10.04 -23.69 14.59
N PHE A 169 -9.46 -23.03 15.59
CA PHE A 169 -8.77 -21.77 15.37
C PHE A 169 -7.47 -21.96 14.56
N MET A 170 -6.76 -23.08 14.73
CA MET A 170 -5.63 -23.44 13.87
C MET A 170 -6.08 -23.67 12.42
N ARG A 171 -7.21 -24.36 12.21
CA ARG A 171 -7.82 -24.54 10.88
C ARG A 171 -8.10 -23.20 10.22
N TYR A 172 -8.77 -22.29 10.94
CA TYR A 172 -9.05 -20.94 10.46
C TYR A 172 -7.76 -20.21 10.07
N HIS A 173 -6.78 -20.15 10.97
CA HIS A 173 -5.48 -19.49 10.74
C HIS A 173 -4.78 -20.04 9.50
N PHE A 174 -4.77 -21.38 9.34
CA PHE A 174 -4.07 -22.01 8.24
C PHE A 174 -4.80 -21.83 6.91
N THR A 175 -6.13 -21.93 6.89
CA THR A 175 -6.94 -21.68 5.68
C THR A 175 -6.71 -20.27 5.15
N ASP A 176 -6.73 -19.29 6.03
CA ASP A 176 -6.53 -17.91 5.68
C ASP A 176 -5.08 -17.64 5.18
N ALA A 177 -4.08 -18.29 5.76
CA ALA A 177 -2.70 -18.23 5.29
C ALA A 177 -2.53 -18.93 3.94
N TYR A 178 -3.12 -20.09 3.76
CA TYR A 178 -3.02 -20.93 2.57
C TYR A 178 -3.74 -20.31 1.36
N ALA A 179 -4.94 -19.76 1.56
CA ALA A 179 -5.67 -19.08 0.50
C ALA A 179 -4.87 -17.91 -0.09
N ARG A 180 -4.14 -17.17 0.75
CA ARG A 180 -3.32 -16.02 0.32
C ARG A 180 -2.03 -16.40 -0.39
N GLU A 181 -1.46 -17.54 -0.04
CA GLU A 181 -0.25 -18.03 -0.71
C GLU A 181 -0.55 -18.42 -2.16
N LYS A 182 -1.78 -18.91 -2.44
CA LYS A 182 -2.25 -19.21 -3.79
C LYS A 182 -2.65 -18.01 -4.62
N ASP A 183 -3.11 -16.92 -4.03
CA ASP A 183 -3.45 -15.68 -4.76
C ASP A 183 -2.20 -14.93 -5.30
N GLY A 184 -1.01 -15.33 -4.91
CA GLY A 184 0.22 -14.61 -5.24
C GLY A 184 1.10 -15.19 -6.32
N GLU A 185 1.15 -16.50 -6.51
CA GLU A 185 1.92 -17.19 -7.56
C GLU A 185 1.42 -18.66 -7.68
N GLU A 186 1.08 -19.09 -8.90
CA GLU A 186 1.06 -20.52 -9.22
C GLU A 186 2.49 -21.07 -9.13
N LYS A 187 2.94 -21.36 -7.93
CA LYS A 187 4.07 -22.30 -7.78
C LYS A 187 3.53 -23.69 -8.10
N LYS A 188 3.65 -24.06 -9.37
CA LYS A 188 3.57 -25.48 -9.75
C LYS A 188 4.69 -26.17 -8.96
N ALA A 189 4.27 -27.05 -8.03
CA ALA A 189 5.22 -27.93 -7.38
C ALA A 189 6.03 -28.66 -8.48
N PRO A 190 7.34 -28.65 -8.44
CA PRO A 190 8.12 -29.47 -9.36
C PRO A 190 7.77 -30.93 -9.07
N ASP A 191 7.41 -31.66 -10.12
CA ASP A 191 7.27 -33.12 -10.13
C ASP A 191 6.03 -33.73 -9.47
N GLY A 192 4.88 -33.05 -9.42
CA GLY A 192 3.61 -33.68 -9.03
C GLY A 192 3.52 -34.14 -7.58
N LEU A 193 4.50 -33.84 -6.74
CA LEU A 193 4.45 -34.03 -5.30
C LEU A 193 3.66 -32.88 -4.69
N ALA A 194 2.62 -33.19 -3.92
CA ALA A 194 1.89 -32.20 -3.15
C ALA A 194 2.85 -31.47 -2.20
N ASP A 195 2.81 -30.11 -2.19
CA ASP A 195 3.57 -29.35 -1.21
C ASP A 195 3.16 -29.77 0.21
N ARG A 196 4.11 -29.70 1.17
CA ARG A 196 3.85 -30.03 2.58
C ARG A 196 2.60 -29.27 3.09
N ALA A 197 2.41 -28.04 2.67
CA ALA A 197 1.23 -27.24 3.01
C ALA A 197 -0.07 -27.85 2.48
N ASP A 198 -0.09 -28.36 1.24
CA ASP A 198 -1.25 -29.02 0.66
C ASP A 198 -1.62 -30.30 1.43
N VAL A 199 -0.64 -31.08 1.84
CA VAL A 199 -0.85 -32.30 2.63
C VAL A 199 -1.45 -31.96 4.00
N ILE A 200 -0.86 -31.00 4.69
CA ILE A 200 -1.36 -30.54 6.00
C ILE A 200 -2.76 -29.99 5.89
N PHE A 201 -3.05 -29.17 4.86
CA PHE A 201 -4.38 -28.63 4.59
C PHE A 201 -5.41 -29.76 4.45
N ARG A 202 -5.14 -30.73 3.59
CA ARG A 202 -6.05 -31.88 3.39
C ARG A 202 -6.26 -32.66 4.68
N LEU A 203 -5.21 -32.95 5.43
CA LEU A 203 -5.30 -33.68 6.70
C LEU A 203 -6.09 -32.92 7.76
N LEU A 204 -5.93 -31.61 7.87
CA LEU A 204 -6.68 -30.76 8.79
C LEU A 204 -8.18 -30.81 8.56
N PHE A 205 -8.63 -30.97 7.29
CA PHE A 205 -10.05 -30.93 6.93
C PHE A 205 -10.68 -32.28 6.70
N SER A 206 -9.90 -33.32 6.38
CA SER A 206 -10.43 -34.66 6.07
C SER A 206 -10.18 -35.70 7.16
N CYS A 207 -9.29 -35.47 8.10
CA CYS A 207 -8.93 -36.43 9.14
C CYS A 207 -9.26 -35.90 10.54
N THR A 208 -10.30 -36.48 11.16
CA THR A 208 -10.79 -36.08 12.50
C THR A 208 -9.76 -36.29 13.62
N HIS A 209 -8.87 -37.26 13.46
CA HIS A 209 -7.84 -37.59 14.45
C HIS A 209 -6.47 -37.00 14.14
N PHE A 210 -6.36 -36.16 13.11
CA PHE A 210 -5.08 -35.56 12.73
C PHE A 210 -4.44 -34.75 13.87
N ASN A 211 -5.26 -34.06 14.64
CA ASN A 211 -4.83 -33.26 15.79
C ASN A 211 -4.14 -34.07 16.92
N THR A 212 -4.29 -35.39 16.95
CA THR A 212 -3.62 -36.27 17.93
C THR A 212 -2.28 -36.80 17.45
N THR A 213 -1.89 -36.49 16.22
CA THR A 213 -0.67 -37.02 15.61
C THR A 213 0.56 -36.15 15.94
N ALA A 214 1.74 -36.79 15.95
CA ALA A 214 3.02 -36.09 16.06
C ALA A 214 3.24 -35.09 14.90
N LEU A 215 2.73 -35.41 13.70
CA LEU A 215 2.82 -34.52 12.54
C LEU A 215 2.08 -33.21 12.77
N TYR A 216 0.87 -33.27 13.34
CA TYR A 216 0.12 -32.07 13.72
C TYR A 216 0.84 -31.28 14.83
N ALA A 217 1.34 -31.97 15.87
CA ALA A 217 2.05 -31.32 16.96
C ALA A 217 3.27 -30.51 16.44
N ASN A 218 4.07 -31.12 15.57
CA ASN A 218 5.21 -30.45 14.95
C ASN A 218 4.78 -29.27 14.08
N PHE A 219 3.76 -29.44 13.27
CA PHE A 219 3.21 -28.37 12.45
C PHE A 219 2.71 -27.19 13.30
N ARG A 220 1.92 -27.48 14.33
CA ARG A 220 1.44 -26.46 15.28
C ARG A 220 2.57 -25.70 15.93
N ASP A 221 3.60 -26.41 16.38
CA ASP A 221 4.74 -25.80 17.07
C ASP A 221 5.58 -24.95 16.11
N ASP A 222 5.71 -25.34 14.83
CA ASP A 222 6.33 -24.53 13.78
C ASP A 222 5.55 -23.22 13.57
N VAL A 223 4.21 -23.28 13.43
CA VAL A 223 3.35 -22.11 13.25
C VAL A 223 3.45 -21.17 14.46
N VAL A 224 3.33 -21.71 15.68
CA VAL A 224 3.42 -20.93 16.92
C VAL A 224 4.81 -20.30 17.07
N SER A 225 5.87 -21.02 16.71
CA SER A 225 7.24 -20.49 16.72
C SER A 225 7.40 -19.32 15.75
N GLY A 226 6.83 -19.45 14.54
CA GLY A 226 6.78 -18.37 13.55
C GLY A 226 6.09 -17.12 14.05
N LEU A 227 4.91 -17.27 14.66
CA LEU A 227 4.16 -16.16 15.26
C LEU A 227 4.93 -15.49 16.40
N LYS A 228 5.53 -16.28 17.31
CA LYS A 228 6.37 -15.77 18.40
C LYS A 228 7.61 -15.04 17.87
N SER A 229 8.24 -15.57 16.82
CA SER A 229 9.39 -14.93 16.18
C SER A 229 8.99 -13.58 15.54
N SER A 230 7.82 -13.51 14.92
CA SER A 230 7.27 -12.27 14.36
C SER A 230 7.00 -11.24 15.46
N LEU A 231 6.38 -11.66 16.56
CA LEU A 231 6.12 -10.80 17.73
C LEU A 231 7.42 -10.26 18.34
N ARG A 232 8.45 -11.10 18.53
CA ARG A 232 9.76 -10.68 19.03
C ARG A 232 10.44 -9.64 18.14
N ARG A 233 10.14 -9.64 16.85
CA ARG A 233 10.63 -8.63 15.91
C ARG A 233 9.80 -7.35 15.90
N GLY A 234 8.80 -7.23 16.80
CA GLY A 234 7.97 -6.04 16.94
C GLY A 234 6.74 -5.99 16.02
N HIS A 235 6.42 -7.09 15.36
CA HIS A 235 5.18 -7.19 14.57
C HIS A 235 4.03 -7.62 15.47
N ILE A 236 3.28 -6.67 15.98
CA ILE A 236 2.15 -6.89 16.89
C ILE A 236 0.82 -6.85 16.14
N LEU A 237 -0.19 -7.49 16.68
CA LEU A 237 -1.55 -7.44 16.16
C LEU A 237 -2.28 -6.24 16.73
N LEU A 238 -2.82 -5.40 15.86
CA LEU A 238 -3.59 -4.21 16.21
C LEU A 238 -4.87 -4.17 15.39
N ASN A 239 -5.93 -3.61 15.97
CA ASN A 239 -7.10 -3.26 15.18
C ASN A 239 -6.74 -2.11 14.22
N GLY A 240 -6.91 -2.33 12.94
CA GLY A 240 -6.49 -1.35 11.94
C GLY A 240 -6.48 -1.87 10.51
N THR A 241 -5.76 -1.17 9.66
CA THR A 241 -5.55 -1.57 8.27
C THR A 241 -4.22 -1.06 7.73
N ASN A 242 -3.67 -1.78 6.76
CA ASN A 242 -2.58 -1.28 5.93
C ASN A 242 -3.19 -0.56 4.72
N ALA A 243 -2.83 0.69 4.52
CA ALA A 243 -3.36 1.50 3.43
C ALA A 243 -2.23 2.16 2.64
N THR A 244 -2.46 2.42 1.37
CA THR A 244 -1.59 3.26 0.56
C THR A 244 -2.07 4.70 0.66
N LEU A 245 -1.15 5.61 0.99
CA LEU A 245 -1.47 7.03 1.03
C LEU A 245 -1.75 7.53 -0.39
N PHE A 246 -2.88 8.18 -0.54
CA PHE A 246 -3.38 8.74 -1.79
C PHE A 246 -3.71 10.21 -1.57
N GLY A 247 -3.13 11.09 -2.38
CA GLY A 247 -3.53 12.49 -2.44
C GLY A 247 -4.92 12.63 -3.06
N ASN A 248 -5.61 13.72 -2.84
CA ASN A 248 -6.97 13.91 -3.35
C ASN A 248 -6.99 13.96 -4.89
N GLY A 249 -7.15 12.79 -5.53
CA GLY A 249 -7.16 12.65 -6.99
C GLY A 249 -8.25 13.47 -7.69
N PRO A 250 -9.51 13.51 -7.19
CA PRO A 250 -10.53 14.40 -7.72
C PRO A 250 -10.13 15.87 -7.74
N GLU A 251 -9.43 16.36 -6.73
CA GLU A 251 -8.93 17.75 -6.73
C GLU A 251 -7.80 17.97 -7.74
N LEU A 252 -6.91 17.00 -7.91
CA LEU A 252 -5.90 17.06 -8.97
C LEU A 252 -6.56 17.17 -10.34
N LEU A 253 -7.61 16.38 -10.60
CA LEU A 253 -8.37 16.46 -11.84
C LEU A 253 -9.08 17.82 -12.01
N LYS A 254 -9.73 18.33 -10.99
CA LYS A 254 -10.35 19.67 -11.01
C LYS A 254 -9.31 20.75 -11.29
N TYR A 255 -8.15 20.67 -10.65
CA TYR A 255 -7.06 21.61 -10.85
C TYR A 255 -6.59 21.67 -12.31
N ILE A 256 -6.33 20.52 -12.92
CA ILE A 256 -5.86 20.47 -14.32
C ILE A 256 -6.95 20.91 -15.32
N ALA A 257 -8.21 20.74 -14.98
CA ALA A 257 -9.35 21.23 -15.76
C ALA A 257 -9.62 22.73 -15.61
N GLY A 258 -8.86 23.44 -14.78
CA GLY A 258 -9.10 24.86 -14.53
C GLY A 258 -10.24 25.14 -13.56
N GLU A 259 -10.86 24.12 -12.98
CA GLU A 259 -11.92 24.28 -11.99
C GLU A 259 -11.37 24.80 -10.65
N LYS A 260 -12.25 25.42 -9.85
CA LYS A 260 -11.89 25.79 -8.47
C LYS A 260 -11.78 24.51 -7.62
N THR A 261 -10.63 24.31 -7.02
CA THR A 261 -10.42 23.24 -6.07
C THR A 261 -10.97 23.62 -4.70
N THR A 262 -11.81 22.74 -4.15
CA THR A 262 -12.34 22.88 -2.78
C THR A 262 -12.20 21.52 -2.12
N SER A 263 -11.31 21.41 -1.14
CA SER A 263 -11.19 20.16 -0.40
C SER A 263 -12.41 19.93 0.48
N GLU A 264 -13.00 18.75 0.37
CA GLU A 264 -14.05 18.29 1.29
C GLU A 264 -13.43 17.87 2.64
N LEU A 265 -12.14 17.52 2.65
CA LEU A 265 -11.41 17.19 3.87
C LEU A 265 -10.75 18.44 4.44
N LYS A 266 -10.93 18.65 5.75
CA LYS A 266 -10.25 19.71 6.50
C LYS A 266 -8.85 19.28 6.91
N LYS A 267 -8.02 20.24 7.31
CA LYS A 267 -6.71 19.95 7.89
C LYS A 267 -6.84 19.00 9.06
N GLY A 268 -6.05 17.93 9.04
CA GLY A 268 -6.06 16.90 10.07
C GLY A 268 -7.10 15.79 9.87
N GLN A 269 -7.79 15.79 8.74
CA GLN A 269 -8.72 14.72 8.38
C GLN A 269 -8.16 13.85 7.27
N ILE A 270 -8.52 12.57 7.33
CA ILE A 270 -8.27 11.59 6.26
C ILE A 270 -9.58 10.89 5.91
N TYR A 271 -9.67 10.35 4.71
CA TYR A 271 -10.75 9.47 4.32
C TYR A 271 -10.23 8.03 4.19
N CYS A 272 -10.88 7.12 4.88
CA CYS A 272 -10.66 5.68 4.72
C CYS A 272 -12.01 4.95 4.83
N LYS A 273 -12.44 4.31 3.74
CA LYS A 273 -13.75 3.62 3.67
C LYS A 273 -13.97 2.57 4.78
N ARG A 274 -12.89 2.06 5.36
CA ARG A 274 -12.93 1.03 6.40
C ARG A 274 -13.45 1.55 7.74
N PHE A 275 -13.25 2.83 8.02
CA PHE A 275 -13.59 3.41 9.31
C PHE A 275 -14.80 4.33 9.20
N GLU A 276 -15.57 4.39 10.27
CA GLU A 276 -16.73 5.29 10.35
C GLU A 276 -16.30 6.75 10.41
N SER A 277 -17.18 7.63 9.94
CA SER A 277 -16.95 9.08 9.99
C SER A 277 -16.85 9.54 11.45
N GLY A 278 -15.81 10.30 11.77
CA GLY A 278 -15.55 10.79 13.13
C GLY A 278 -14.73 9.84 14.01
N ALA A 279 -14.34 8.68 13.51
CA ALA A 279 -13.42 7.79 14.22
C ALA A 279 -12.06 8.47 14.42
N LYS A 280 -11.49 8.33 15.62
CA LYS A 280 -10.13 8.80 15.91
C LYS A 280 -9.15 7.68 15.58
N LEU A 281 -8.19 7.97 14.72
CA LEU A 281 -7.25 6.98 14.22
C LEU A 281 -5.80 7.41 14.48
N LEU A 282 -4.94 6.44 14.77
CA LEU A 282 -3.50 6.62 14.76
C LEU A 282 -2.97 6.19 13.38
N CYS A 283 -2.51 7.16 12.60
CA CYS A 283 -1.85 6.91 11.32
C CYS A 283 -0.33 6.88 11.52
N ALA A 284 0.31 5.85 11.00
CA ALA A 284 1.76 5.73 11.05
C ALA A 284 2.31 5.45 9.64
N ARG A 285 3.34 6.20 9.24
CA ARG A 285 4.01 6.05 7.94
C ARG A 285 5.47 5.63 8.14
N SER A 286 5.87 4.54 7.50
CA SER A 286 7.29 4.15 7.46
C SER A 286 8.07 5.00 6.44
N PRO A 287 9.37 5.29 6.71
CA PRO A 287 10.13 4.91 7.90
C PRO A 287 9.79 5.76 9.12
N HIS A 288 9.74 5.12 10.31
CA HIS A 288 9.56 5.82 11.58
C HIS A 288 10.92 6.25 12.12
N ILE A 289 11.22 7.52 12.06
CA ILE A 289 12.50 8.09 12.51
C ILE A 289 12.31 8.81 13.84
N THR A 290 11.16 9.43 14.04
CA THR A 290 10.81 10.20 15.24
C THR A 290 9.37 9.95 15.66
N MET A 291 9.01 10.41 16.87
CA MET A 291 7.63 10.43 17.37
C MET A 291 6.66 11.23 16.49
N GLY A 292 7.17 12.10 15.60
CA GLY A 292 6.34 12.83 14.63
C GLY A 292 5.86 11.99 13.44
N ASN A 293 6.29 10.74 13.30
CA ASN A 293 5.80 9.84 12.24
C ASN A 293 4.43 9.23 12.53
N PRO A 294 4.05 8.88 13.78
CA PRO A 294 2.67 8.62 14.18
C PRO A 294 1.88 9.93 14.27
N TYR A 295 0.66 9.94 13.74
CA TYR A 295 -0.21 11.10 13.69
C TYR A 295 -1.66 10.71 14.02
N CYS A 296 -2.29 11.42 14.94
CA CYS A 296 -3.70 11.23 15.28
C CYS A 296 -4.59 12.10 14.37
N VAL A 297 -5.60 11.47 13.79
CA VAL A 297 -6.61 12.09 12.90
C VAL A 297 -8.00 11.77 13.38
#